data_1aabf3b1cbb7ab7b85df8ce4a45fef89
#
_entry.id   1aabf3b1cbb7ab7b85df8ce4a45fef89
#
_cell.length_a   1.000
_cell.length_b   1.000
_cell.length_c   1.000
_cell.angle_alpha   90.00
_cell.angle_beta   90.00
_cell.angle_gamma   90.00
#
_symmetry.space_group_name_H-M   'P 1'
#
loop_
_entity.id
_entity.type
_entity.pdbx_description
1 polymer ?
#
loop_
_entity_poly.entity_id
_entity_poly.type
_entity_poly.pdbx_seq_one_letter_code
_entity_poly.pdbx_strand_id
1 'polypeptide(L)'
;MAQSPPTTPDARTGISNRVHEITARVLGIAPARVIEEADFVADLGASSLDLVELIMAIEDAFGIEISDSAAERIITVGDLVAFIGSQAPAAQAA
;
A
#
# COMPACT_ATOMS: atom_id res chain seq x y z
N MET A 1 28.76 14.88 0.77
CA MET A 1 28.38 14.59 0.91
C MET A 1 27.72 14.16 1.08
N ALA A 2 27.43 14.08 1.08
CA ALA A 2 26.78 13.72 1.31
C ALA A 2 26.06 13.27 1.44
N GLN A 3 25.46 12.96 1.43
CA GLN A 3 24.67 12.51 1.61
C GLN A 3 24.26 11.81 2.03
N SER A 4 23.88 11.69 2.30
CA SER A 4 23.40 11.01 2.76
C SER A 4 22.81 10.46 2.92
N PRO A 5 22.38 9.93 3.00
CA PRO A 5 21.53 9.29 3.23
C PRO A 5 21.12 8.81 3.78
N PRO A 6 20.61 8.74 3.80
CA PRO A 6 20.06 8.20 4.41
C PRO A 6 19.82 7.42 4.80
N THR A 7 20.06 7.72 4.82
CA THR A 7 19.53 7.05 5.51
C THR A 7 18.74 6.01 5.16
N THR A 8 18.63 5.22 5.72
CA THR A 8 17.75 4.17 5.50
C THR A 8 16.37 4.64 5.67
N PRO A 9 15.59 4.63 4.64
CA PRO A 9 14.20 4.93 4.85
C PRO A 9 13.67 3.90 5.80
N ASP A 10 12.81 4.29 6.69
CA ASP A 10 12.24 3.28 7.53
C ASP A 10 11.31 2.39 6.68
N ALA A 11 10.94 1.25 7.24
CA ALA A 11 10.16 0.28 6.51
C ALA A 11 8.83 0.86 6.04
N ARG A 12 8.25 1.75 6.85
CA ARG A 12 6.97 2.35 6.49
C ARG A 12 7.08 3.21 5.24
N THR A 13 8.16 3.95 5.09
CA THR A 13 8.36 4.79 3.91
C THR A 13 8.46 3.93 2.65
N GLY A 14 9.22 2.86 2.72
CA GLY A 14 9.35 1.96 1.57
C GLY A 14 8.04 1.30 1.21
N ILE A 15 7.28 0.87 2.22
CA ILE A 15 5.98 0.27 2.00
C ILE A 15 5.03 1.29 1.39
N SER A 16 5.01 2.50 1.94
CA SER A 16 4.12 3.55 1.45
C SER A 16 4.36 3.82 -0.02
N ASN A 17 5.63 3.97 -0.42
CA ASN A 17 5.97 4.25 -1.81
C ASN A 17 5.49 3.13 -2.73
N ARG A 18 5.71 1.87 -2.31
CA ARG A 18 5.28 0.74 -3.12
C ARG A 18 3.77 0.67 -3.24
N VAL A 19 3.07 0.93 -2.14
CA VAL A 19 1.61 0.91 -2.14
C VAL A 19 1.09 1.99 -3.08
N HIS A 20 1.68 3.18 -3.03
CA HIS A 20 1.24 4.28 -3.89
C HIS A 20 1.42 3.92 -5.36
N GLU A 21 2.56 3.36 -5.71
CA GLU A 21 2.83 2.96 -7.09
C GLU A 21 1.85 1.91 -7.58
N ILE A 22 1.64 0.88 -6.77
CA ILE A 22 0.77 -0.22 -7.15
C ILE A 22 -0.66 0.27 -7.28
N THR A 23 -1.10 1.08 -6.34
CA THR A 23 -2.46 1.62 -6.35
C THR A 23 -2.71 2.46 -7.60
N ALA A 24 -1.77 3.35 -7.91
CA ALA A 24 -1.92 4.20 -9.09
C ALA A 24 -2.01 3.36 -10.36
N ARG A 25 -1.19 2.33 -10.44
CA ARG A 25 -1.17 1.48 -11.62
C ARG A 25 -2.45 0.66 -11.76
N VAL A 26 -2.88 0.05 -10.67
CA VAL A 26 -4.07 -0.80 -10.71
C VAL A 26 -5.32 0.01 -10.99
N LEU A 27 -5.43 1.18 -10.35
CA LEU A 27 -6.61 2.01 -10.53
C LEU A 27 -6.53 2.90 -11.77
N GLY A 28 -5.36 2.99 -12.38
CA GLY A 28 -5.20 3.80 -13.59
C GLY A 28 -5.33 5.29 -13.32
N ILE A 29 -4.81 5.75 -12.17
CA ILE A 29 -4.91 7.16 -11.79
C ILE A 29 -3.51 7.75 -11.59
N ALA A 30 -3.45 9.07 -11.54
CA ALA A 30 -2.18 9.76 -11.32
C ALA A 30 -1.65 9.43 -9.94
N PRO A 31 -0.35 9.11 -9.81
CA PRO A 31 0.21 8.79 -8.50
C PRO A 31 0.01 9.91 -7.47
N ALA A 32 -0.04 11.15 -7.91
CA ALA A 32 -0.22 12.27 -6.99
C ALA A 32 -1.56 12.23 -6.26
N ARG A 33 -2.53 11.50 -6.81
CA ARG A 33 -3.84 11.36 -6.16
C ARG A 33 -3.82 10.33 -5.03
N VAL A 34 -2.82 9.48 -4.99
CA VAL A 34 -2.76 8.40 -4.01
C VAL A 34 -2.06 8.92 -2.78
N ILE A 35 -2.84 9.45 -1.85
CA ILE A 35 -2.32 9.97 -0.59
C ILE A 35 -2.88 9.11 0.54
N GLU A 36 -2.24 9.14 1.69
CA GLU A 36 -2.60 8.22 2.76
C GLU A 36 -4.02 8.43 3.28
N GLU A 37 -4.51 9.65 3.23
CA GLU A 37 -5.86 9.95 3.68
C GLU A 37 -6.93 9.56 2.68
N ALA A 38 -6.55 9.22 1.46
CA ALA A 38 -7.52 8.96 0.41
C ALA A 38 -8.25 7.65 0.65
N ASP A 39 -9.56 7.71 0.54
CA ASP A 39 -10.43 6.54 0.59
C ASP A 39 -10.41 5.90 -0.80
N PHE A 40 -10.16 4.61 -0.85
CA PHE A 40 -10.06 3.93 -2.14
C PHE A 40 -11.32 4.10 -2.98
N VAL A 41 -12.47 4.02 -2.36
CA VAL A 41 -13.73 4.11 -3.07
C VAL A 41 -14.18 5.55 -3.23
N ALA A 42 -14.29 6.28 -2.13
CA ALA A 42 -14.86 7.62 -2.14
C ALA A 42 -13.97 8.63 -2.85
N ASP A 43 -12.66 8.52 -2.66
CA ASP A 43 -11.74 9.52 -3.21
C ASP A 43 -11.08 9.06 -4.50
N LEU A 44 -10.76 7.78 -4.59
CA LEU A 44 -10.04 7.26 -5.76
C LEU A 44 -10.94 6.56 -6.76
N GLY A 45 -12.20 6.38 -6.41
CA GLY A 45 -13.17 5.83 -7.35
C GLY A 45 -13.04 4.35 -7.65
N ALA A 46 -12.45 3.59 -6.73
CA ALA A 46 -12.25 2.17 -6.96
C ALA A 46 -13.59 1.43 -6.89
N SER A 47 -13.79 0.52 -7.83
CA SER A 47 -14.92 -0.39 -7.79
C SER A 47 -14.55 -1.60 -6.93
N SER A 48 -15.52 -2.46 -6.68
CA SER A 48 -15.25 -3.71 -5.96
C SER A 48 -14.22 -4.56 -6.69
N LEU A 49 -14.32 -4.62 -8.00
CA LEU A 49 -13.37 -5.38 -8.80
C LEU A 49 -11.98 -4.77 -8.70
N ASP A 50 -11.91 -3.44 -8.75
CA ASP A 50 -10.62 -2.77 -8.61
C ASP A 50 -9.98 -3.11 -7.27
N LEU A 51 -10.78 -3.16 -6.20
CA LEU A 51 -10.26 -3.48 -4.89
C LEU A 51 -9.73 -4.90 -4.83
N VAL A 52 -10.43 -5.84 -5.45
CA VAL A 52 -9.97 -7.22 -5.52
C VAL A 52 -8.62 -7.29 -6.24
N GLU A 53 -8.53 -6.61 -7.37
CA GLU A 53 -7.29 -6.60 -8.13
C GLU A 53 -6.16 -5.95 -7.34
N LEU A 54 -6.47 -4.87 -6.65
CA LEU A 54 -5.47 -4.19 -5.84
C LEU A 54 -4.96 -5.09 -4.73
N ILE A 55 -5.87 -5.76 -4.02
CA ILE A 55 -5.48 -6.66 -2.94
C ILE A 55 -4.57 -7.76 -3.49
N MET A 56 -4.92 -8.35 -4.62
CA MET A 56 -4.10 -9.40 -5.20
C MET A 56 -2.72 -8.90 -5.60
N ALA A 57 -2.66 -7.69 -6.15
CA ALA A 57 -1.38 -7.11 -6.54
C ALA A 57 -0.51 -6.85 -5.31
N ILE A 58 -1.11 -6.40 -4.22
CA ILE A 58 -0.39 -6.15 -2.98
C ILE A 58 0.12 -7.46 -2.39
N GLU A 59 -0.72 -8.50 -2.38
CA GLU A 59 -0.31 -9.80 -1.88
C GLU A 59 0.90 -10.33 -2.62
N ASP A 60 0.87 -10.18 -3.93
CA ASP A 60 1.97 -10.61 -4.79
C ASP A 60 3.24 -9.81 -4.53
N ALA A 61 3.09 -8.50 -4.45
CA ALA A 61 4.24 -7.62 -4.35
C ALA A 61 4.97 -7.76 -3.02
N PHE A 62 4.23 -8.02 -1.95
CA PHE A 62 4.81 -8.08 -0.61
C PHE A 62 4.91 -9.49 -0.06
N GLY A 63 4.38 -10.48 -0.76
CA GLY A 63 4.44 -11.87 -0.30
C GLY A 63 3.64 -12.10 0.96
N ILE A 64 2.48 -11.45 1.09
CA ILE A 64 1.63 -11.58 2.26
C ILE A 64 0.24 -12.02 1.83
N GLU A 65 -0.57 -12.39 2.82
CA GLU A 65 -1.96 -12.72 2.59
C GLU A 65 -2.84 -11.71 3.30
N ILE A 66 -3.88 -11.28 2.61
CA ILE A 66 -4.86 -10.35 3.18
C ILE A 66 -6.20 -11.08 3.19
N SER A 67 -6.67 -11.42 4.38
CA SER A 67 -7.96 -12.10 4.52
C SER A 67 -9.09 -11.17 4.13
N ASP A 68 -10.24 -11.75 3.86
CA ASP A 68 -11.43 -10.93 3.56
C ASP A 68 -11.76 -10.00 4.70
N SER A 69 -11.64 -10.50 5.93
CA SER A 69 -11.91 -9.66 7.12
C SER A 69 -10.98 -8.47 7.19
N ALA A 70 -9.69 -8.72 6.92
CA ALA A 70 -8.71 -7.63 6.93
C ALA A 70 -9.00 -6.64 5.81
N ALA A 71 -9.34 -7.15 4.63
CA ALA A 71 -9.63 -6.29 3.49
C ALA A 71 -10.80 -5.35 3.77
N GLU A 72 -11.79 -5.83 4.52
CA GLU A 72 -12.95 -5.01 4.84
C GLU A 72 -12.60 -3.82 5.73
N ARG A 73 -11.51 -3.92 6.47
CA ARG A 73 -11.06 -2.85 7.35
C ARG A 73 -10.16 -1.86 6.65
N ILE A 74 -9.70 -2.19 5.47
CA ILE A 74 -8.79 -1.33 4.72
C ILE A 74 -9.63 -0.39 3.88
N ILE A 75 -9.81 0.82 4.37
CA ILE A 75 -10.66 1.82 3.73
C ILE A 75 -9.81 2.86 3.00
N THR A 76 -8.73 3.28 3.62
CA THR A 76 -7.85 4.32 3.05
C THR A 76 -6.52 3.72 2.66
N VAL A 77 -5.77 4.49 1.87
CA VAL A 77 -4.41 4.11 1.50
C VAL A 77 -3.56 3.89 2.75
N GLY A 78 -3.71 4.77 3.74
CA GLY A 78 -2.98 4.65 4.99
C GLY A 78 -3.30 3.37 5.75
N ASP A 79 -4.57 2.95 5.71
CA ASP A 79 -4.96 1.68 6.34
C ASP A 79 -4.19 0.52 5.72
N LEU A 80 -4.05 0.53 4.40
CA LEU A 80 -3.34 -0.53 3.70
C LEU A 80 -1.86 -0.51 4.05
N VAL A 81 -1.26 0.67 4.08
CA VAL A 81 0.15 0.80 4.44
C VAL A 81 0.38 0.28 5.86
N ALA A 82 -0.50 0.64 6.79
CA ALA A 82 -0.37 0.20 8.17
C ALA A 82 -0.53 -1.31 8.29
N PHE A 83 -1.46 -1.89 7.55
CA PHE A 83 -1.67 -3.32 7.58
C PHE A 83 -0.42 -4.06 7.11
N ILE A 84 0.14 -3.62 5.99
CA ILE A 84 1.34 -4.26 5.44
C ILE A 84 2.49 -4.11 6.42
N GLY A 85 2.61 -2.95 7.03
CA GLY A 85 3.66 -2.71 8.00
C GLY A 85 3.60 -3.66 9.18
N SER A 86 2.39 -4.05 9.58
CA SER A 86 2.23 -4.98 10.68
C SER A 86 2.52 -6.41 10.28
N GLN A 87 2.41 -6.73 8.98
CA GLN A 87 2.65 -8.09 8.49
C GLN A 87 4.09 -8.29 8.04
N ALA A 88 4.68 -7.25 7.47
CA ALA A 88 5.96 -7.35 6.80
C ALA A 88 7.19 -7.33 7.73
N PRO A 89 7.13 -6.74 8.92
CA PRO A 89 8.35 -6.53 9.70
C PRO A 89 9.16 -7.78 9.94
N ALA A 90 8.50 -8.89 10.13
CA ALA A 90 9.23 -10.13 10.41
C ALA A 90 10.09 -10.50 9.22
N ALA A 91 9.56 -10.39 8.03
CA ALA A 91 10.32 -10.69 6.83
C ALA A 91 11.40 -9.66 6.61
N GLN A 92 11.11 -8.43 6.93
CA GLN A 92 12.05 -7.35 6.75
C GLN A 92 13.24 -7.50 7.69
N ALA A 93 12.99 -8.01 8.85
CA ALA A 93 14.03 -8.12 9.86
C ALA A 93 15.11 -9.12 9.49
N ALA A 94 14.80 -10.02 8.58
CA ALA A 94 15.75 -11.05 8.19
C ALA A 94 16.97 -10.50 7.48
#